data_8d2c93a8841c4280fb9ce2bc2170e5c5
#
_entry.id   8d2c93a8841c4280fb9ce2bc2170e5c5
#
_cell.length_a   1.000
_cell.length_b   1.000
_cell.length_c   1.000
_cell.angle_alpha   90.00
_cell.angle_beta   90.00
_cell.angle_gamma   90.00
#
_symmetry.space_group_name_H-M   'P 1'
#
loop_
_entity.id
_entity.type
_entity.pdbx_description
1 polymer ?
#
loop_
_entity_poly.entity_id
_entity_poly.type
_entity_poly.pdbx_seq_one_letter_code
_entity_poly.pdbx_strand_id
1 'polypeptide(L)'
;MTDDNFAKLAAKGVTVIFASGDSGSGYTSKTASTNPVLYPSWPASSPYVTAVGATRFAANKAGAAYTQEMCSVAFGSGGGFSKQFAQTPNATWQSAAVAKYLSSPVTKSLPFPPLTAFPATGRGTPDVSSLGEGFQTYITGRVEAVGGTSASAPLFAG
;
A
#
# COMPACT_ATOMS: atom_id res chain seq x y z
N MET A 1 -14.86 -16.62 5.41
CA MET A 1 -15.72 -16.01 6.47
C MET A 1 -15.48 -14.52 6.65
N THR A 2 -14.26 -14.03 6.77
CA THR A 2 -14.02 -12.58 6.97
C THR A 2 -14.25 -11.74 5.70
N ASP A 3 -13.80 -12.20 4.53
CA ASP A 3 -14.08 -11.51 3.25
C ASP A 3 -15.57 -11.47 2.92
N ASP A 4 -16.33 -12.50 3.27
CA ASP A 4 -17.81 -12.48 3.14
C ASP A 4 -18.44 -11.35 3.97
N ASN A 5 -17.87 -11.04 5.14
CA ASN A 5 -18.36 -9.95 5.98
C ASN A 5 -17.99 -8.59 5.39
N PHE A 6 -16.78 -8.43 4.77
CA PHE A 6 -16.44 -7.23 4.04
C PHE A 6 -17.34 -7.03 2.82
N ALA A 7 -17.64 -8.10 2.08
CA ALA A 7 -18.61 -8.04 0.98
C ALA A 7 -20.00 -7.59 1.46
N LYS A 8 -20.48 -8.09 2.60
CA LYS A 8 -21.76 -7.68 3.19
C LYS A 8 -21.76 -6.21 3.62
N LEU A 9 -20.65 -5.71 4.16
CA LEU A 9 -20.50 -4.29 4.52
C LEU A 9 -20.51 -3.42 3.26
N ALA A 10 -19.75 -3.81 2.23
CA ALA A 10 -19.72 -3.11 0.94
C ALA A 10 -21.12 -3.07 0.29
N ALA A 11 -21.87 -4.19 0.32
CA ALA A 11 -23.25 -4.26 -0.18
C ALA A 11 -24.23 -3.34 0.59
N LYS A 12 -23.91 -2.97 1.82
CA LYS A 12 -24.66 -2.00 2.63
C LYS A 12 -24.19 -0.54 2.41
N GLY A 13 -23.24 -0.30 1.50
CA GLY A 13 -22.67 1.02 1.27
C GLY A 13 -21.65 1.46 2.32
N VAL A 14 -21.14 0.54 3.15
CA VAL A 14 -20.11 0.85 4.15
C VAL A 14 -18.74 0.72 3.52
N THR A 15 -17.98 1.82 3.52
CA THR A 15 -16.57 1.81 3.10
C THR A 15 -15.70 1.32 4.25
N VAL A 16 -14.97 0.22 4.01
CA VAL A 16 -14.01 -0.32 4.97
C VAL A 16 -12.62 0.06 4.51
N ILE A 17 -11.86 0.74 5.35
CA ILE A 17 -10.52 1.26 5.04
C ILE A 17 -9.49 0.50 5.87
N PHE A 18 -8.42 0.04 5.21
CA PHE A 18 -7.31 -0.62 5.87
C PHE A 18 -5.96 0.01 5.49
N ALA A 19 -5.07 0.10 6.46
CA ALA A 19 -3.66 0.34 6.21
C ALA A 19 -3.07 -0.80 5.36
N SER A 20 -2.25 -0.46 4.36
CA SER A 20 -1.68 -1.46 3.45
C SER A 20 -0.53 -2.28 4.05
N GLY A 21 -0.03 -1.89 5.24
CA GLY A 21 1.07 -2.52 5.93
C GLY A 21 2.39 -1.75 5.80
N ASP A 22 3.37 -2.11 6.61
CA ASP A 22 4.65 -1.38 6.75
C ASP A 22 5.87 -2.24 6.35
N SER A 23 5.67 -3.31 5.59
CA SER A 23 6.71 -4.25 5.16
C SER A 23 6.83 -4.39 3.65
N GLY A 24 6.47 -3.35 2.90
CA GLY A 24 6.50 -3.35 1.44
C GLY A 24 5.60 -4.45 0.86
N SER A 25 6.12 -5.23 -0.08
CA SER A 25 5.41 -6.35 -0.72
C SER A 25 5.34 -7.63 0.13
N GLY A 26 5.62 -7.54 1.42
CA GLY A 26 5.70 -8.71 2.32
C GLY A 26 6.99 -9.52 2.19
N TYR A 27 7.93 -9.07 1.36
CA TYR A 27 9.23 -9.69 1.23
C TYR A 27 10.18 -9.24 2.33
N THR A 28 10.80 -10.19 3.01
CA THR A 28 11.91 -9.91 3.94
C THR A 28 13.15 -10.68 3.49
N SER A 29 14.32 -10.11 3.73
CA SER A 29 15.61 -10.75 3.46
C SER A 29 15.78 -12.09 4.21
N LYS A 30 15.05 -12.28 5.30
CA LYS A 30 15.03 -13.53 6.09
C LYS A 30 14.23 -14.65 5.43
N THR A 31 13.29 -14.30 4.54
CA THR A 31 12.48 -15.24 3.77
C THR A 31 12.99 -15.39 2.32
N ALA A 32 14.12 -14.75 2.01
CA ALA A 32 14.82 -14.85 0.74
C ALA A 32 15.37 -16.26 0.55
N SER A 33 14.49 -17.20 0.25
CA SER A 33 14.86 -18.37 -0.51
C SER A 33 15.17 -17.95 -1.94
N THR A 34 15.81 -18.82 -2.73
CA THR A 34 16.18 -18.59 -4.13
C THR A 34 15.01 -18.16 -5.04
N ASN A 35 13.79 -18.08 -4.52
CA ASN A 35 12.59 -17.69 -5.25
C ASN A 35 11.63 -16.91 -4.31
N PRO A 36 11.90 -15.63 -4.05
CA PRO A 36 11.05 -14.82 -3.16
C PRO A 36 9.66 -14.66 -3.78
N VAL A 37 8.65 -15.03 -3.03
CA VAL A 37 7.26 -14.79 -3.40
C VAL A 37 6.80 -13.51 -2.75
N LEU A 38 6.44 -12.52 -3.56
CA LEU A 38 5.91 -11.25 -3.11
C LEU A 38 4.39 -11.33 -2.95
N TYR A 39 3.89 -10.75 -1.88
CA TYR A 39 2.45 -10.69 -1.60
C TYR A 39 2.10 -9.47 -0.75
N PRO A 40 0.92 -8.87 -0.95
CA PRO A 40 0.42 -7.80 -0.10
C PRO A 40 -0.11 -8.35 1.22
N SER A 41 -0.18 -7.48 2.22
CA SER A 41 -0.78 -7.80 3.52
C SER A 41 -2.29 -8.01 3.40
N TRP A 42 -2.82 -8.95 4.18
CA TRP A 42 -4.24 -9.09 4.43
C TRP A 42 -4.59 -8.38 5.75
N PRO A 43 -5.74 -7.69 5.91
CA PRO A 43 -6.92 -7.64 5.02
C PRO A 43 -6.86 -6.63 3.87
N ALA A 44 -5.80 -5.81 3.75
CA ALA A 44 -5.66 -4.80 2.70
C ALA A 44 -5.77 -5.38 1.27
N SER A 45 -5.41 -6.65 1.07
CA SER A 45 -5.52 -7.33 -0.22
C SER A 45 -6.93 -7.82 -0.57
N SER A 46 -7.91 -7.71 0.34
CA SER A 46 -9.32 -8.04 0.03
C SER A 46 -9.89 -7.09 -1.03
N PRO A 47 -10.68 -7.57 -2.00
CA PRO A 47 -11.30 -6.71 -3.00
C PRO A 47 -12.47 -5.88 -2.47
N TYR A 48 -12.89 -6.09 -1.23
CA TYR A 48 -14.01 -5.41 -0.59
C TYR A 48 -13.61 -4.30 0.37
N VAL A 49 -12.32 -3.93 0.38
CA VAL A 49 -11.79 -2.86 1.24
C VAL A 49 -10.98 -1.87 0.41
N THR A 50 -10.84 -0.65 0.92
CA THR A 50 -9.92 0.35 0.40
C THR A 50 -8.60 0.27 1.15
N ALA A 51 -7.54 -0.10 0.46
CA ALA A 51 -6.20 -0.19 1.02
C ALA A 51 -5.47 1.16 0.87
N VAL A 52 -4.93 1.69 1.97
CA VAL A 52 -4.24 2.99 2.00
C VAL A 52 -2.76 2.80 2.28
N GLY A 53 -1.93 3.25 1.36
CA GLY A 53 -0.48 3.31 1.48
C GLY A 53 0.01 4.62 2.08
N ALA A 54 1.32 4.71 2.29
CA ALA A 54 1.96 5.86 2.92
C ALA A 54 2.85 6.64 1.96
N THR A 55 2.71 7.97 2.02
CA THR A 55 3.62 8.94 1.43
C THR A 55 4.33 9.74 2.51
N ARG A 56 5.31 10.55 2.10
CA ARG A 56 5.95 11.59 2.89
C ARG A 56 6.21 12.81 2.04
N PHE A 57 6.43 13.94 2.65
CA PHE A 57 6.98 15.09 1.93
C PHE A 57 8.46 14.86 1.59
N ALA A 58 8.85 15.20 0.36
CA ALA A 58 10.25 15.26 -0.02
C ALA A 58 10.99 16.27 0.85
N ALA A 59 12.19 15.90 1.32
CA ALA A 59 13.04 16.84 2.04
C ALA A 59 13.48 17.95 1.07
N ASN A 60 13.04 19.17 1.35
CA ASN A 60 13.50 20.37 0.66
C ASN A 60 14.64 21.02 1.44
N LYS A 61 15.34 21.97 0.80
CA LYS A 61 16.32 22.81 1.51
C LYS A 61 15.65 23.48 2.72
N ALA A 62 16.39 23.63 3.81
CA ALA A 62 15.89 24.27 5.02
C ALA A 62 15.17 25.60 4.69
N GLY A 63 13.93 25.75 5.15
CA GLY A 63 13.10 26.94 4.92
C GLY A 63 12.26 26.93 3.64
N ALA A 64 12.37 25.93 2.77
CA ALA A 64 11.50 25.79 1.60
C ALA A 64 10.18 25.10 1.97
N ALA A 65 9.08 25.51 1.33
CA ALA A 65 7.80 24.81 1.46
C ALA A 65 7.90 23.39 0.89
N TYR A 66 7.25 22.44 1.56
CA TYR A 66 7.10 21.08 1.04
C TYR A 66 6.12 21.12 -0.15
N THR A 67 6.64 20.86 -1.34
CA THR A 67 5.86 20.97 -2.58
C THR A 67 5.64 19.64 -3.28
N GLN A 68 6.29 18.58 -2.81
CA GLN A 68 6.25 17.27 -3.46
C GLN A 68 6.06 16.16 -2.43
N GLU A 69 5.09 15.30 -2.66
CA GLU A 69 4.96 14.01 -2.01
C GLU A 69 5.75 12.93 -2.75
N MET A 70 6.29 11.99 -1.99
CA MET A 70 7.01 10.83 -2.50
C MET A 70 6.68 9.59 -1.66
N CYS A 71 7.08 8.41 -2.13
CA CYS A 71 6.92 7.20 -1.33
C CYS A 71 7.59 7.33 0.03
N SER A 72 6.99 6.72 1.05
CA SER A 72 7.60 6.56 2.37
C SER A 72 8.97 5.88 2.26
N VAL A 73 9.95 6.32 3.06
CA VAL A 73 11.28 5.73 3.12
C VAL A 73 11.69 5.32 4.53
N ALA A 74 10.97 5.77 5.57
CA ALA A 74 11.23 5.37 6.95
C ALA A 74 10.83 3.91 7.18
N PHE A 75 9.88 3.43 6.40
CA PHE A 75 9.40 2.04 6.37
C PHE A 75 8.94 1.69 4.96
N GLY A 76 8.78 0.42 4.64
CA GLY A 76 8.22 -0.02 3.36
C GLY A 76 6.70 0.09 3.38
N SER A 77 6.11 1.13 2.75
CA SER A 77 4.66 1.16 2.56
C SER A 77 4.17 -0.11 1.87
N GLY A 78 3.19 -0.77 2.49
CA GLY A 78 2.69 -2.06 2.03
C GLY A 78 2.11 -2.00 0.63
N GLY A 79 2.40 -3.01 -0.18
CA GLY A 79 1.89 -3.08 -1.55
C GLY A 79 2.20 -4.42 -2.21
N GLY A 80 1.65 -4.62 -3.39
CA GLY A 80 1.88 -5.83 -4.17
C GLY A 80 0.63 -6.36 -4.84
N PHE A 81 0.70 -7.59 -5.34
CA PHE A 81 -0.37 -8.25 -6.09
C PHE A 81 -0.81 -9.52 -5.38
N SER A 82 -2.11 -9.63 -5.10
CA SER A 82 -2.68 -10.75 -4.36
C SER A 82 -2.59 -12.05 -5.17
N LYS A 83 -2.21 -13.12 -4.51
CA LYS A 83 -2.32 -14.49 -5.05
C LYS A 83 -3.72 -15.08 -4.87
N GLN A 84 -4.45 -14.60 -3.89
CA GLN A 84 -5.76 -15.14 -3.51
C GLN A 84 -6.89 -14.47 -4.28
N PHE A 85 -6.75 -13.17 -4.55
CA PHE A 85 -7.78 -12.38 -5.23
C PHE A 85 -7.26 -11.94 -6.59
N ALA A 86 -7.88 -12.40 -7.65
CA ALA A 86 -7.60 -11.94 -9.01
C ALA A 86 -8.29 -10.58 -9.26
N GLN A 87 -7.73 -9.77 -10.17
CA GLN A 87 -8.41 -8.55 -10.63
C GLN A 87 -9.77 -8.87 -11.25
N THR A 88 -9.84 -9.91 -12.07
CA THR A 88 -11.09 -10.35 -12.70
C THR A 88 -11.54 -11.66 -12.07
N PRO A 89 -12.79 -11.77 -11.58
CA PRO A 89 -13.85 -10.73 -11.59
C PRO A 89 -13.83 -9.76 -10.38
N ASN A 90 -12.91 -9.90 -9.43
CA ASN A 90 -13.05 -9.32 -8.08
C ASN A 90 -12.67 -7.83 -7.98
N ALA A 91 -11.76 -7.35 -8.83
CA ALA A 91 -11.22 -5.98 -8.76
C ALA A 91 -11.01 -5.41 -10.18
N THR A 92 -11.99 -5.50 -11.04
CA THR A 92 -11.91 -5.10 -12.46
C THR A 92 -11.62 -3.61 -12.63
N TRP A 93 -12.00 -2.76 -11.67
CA TRP A 93 -11.71 -1.33 -11.69
C TRP A 93 -10.21 -1.01 -11.72
N GLN A 94 -9.36 -1.90 -11.22
CA GLN A 94 -7.90 -1.71 -11.20
C GLN A 94 -7.20 -2.07 -12.51
N SER A 95 -7.81 -2.87 -13.37
CA SER A 95 -7.13 -3.51 -14.49
C SER A 95 -6.41 -2.52 -15.42
N ALA A 96 -7.06 -1.41 -15.75
CA ALA A 96 -6.45 -0.37 -16.58
C ALA A 96 -5.27 0.34 -15.88
N ALA A 97 -5.42 0.64 -14.59
CA ALA A 97 -4.38 1.30 -13.80
C ALA A 97 -3.16 0.37 -13.62
N VAL A 98 -3.38 -0.91 -13.33
CA VAL A 98 -2.31 -1.92 -13.21
C VAL A 98 -1.58 -2.11 -14.53
N ALA A 99 -2.30 -2.23 -15.64
CA ALA A 99 -1.68 -2.35 -16.97
C ALA A 99 -0.82 -1.12 -17.29
N LYS A 100 -1.30 0.08 -17.00
CA LYS A 100 -0.55 1.33 -17.18
C LYS A 100 0.69 1.37 -16.29
N TYR A 101 0.58 0.98 -15.02
CA TYR A 101 1.70 0.91 -14.07
C TYR A 101 2.79 -0.04 -14.57
N LEU A 102 2.45 -1.28 -14.90
CA LEU A 102 3.41 -2.30 -15.34
C LEU A 102 4.07 -1.97 -16.69
N SER A 103 3.40 -1.23 -17.56
CA SER A 103 3.94 -0.82 -18.86
C SER A 103 4.69 0.51 -18.84
N SER A 104 4.65 1.26 -17.73
CA SER A 104 5.20 2.61 -17.67
C SER A 104 6.73 2.62 -17.83
N PRO A 105 7.32 3.65 -18.49
CA PRO A 105 8.77 3.80 -18.59
C PRO A 105 9.45 3.90 -17.21
N VAL A 106 8.79 4.53 -16.23
CA VAL A 106 9.32 4.67 -14.87
C VAL A 106 9.44 3.30 -14.21
N THR A 107 8.38 2.48 -14.26
CA THR A 107 8.42 1.12 -13.71
C THR A 107 9.51 0.27 -14.37
N LYS A 108 9.67 0.39 -15.69
CA LYS A 108 10.70 -0.34 -16.44
C LYS A 108 12.13 0.11 -16.15
N SER A 109 12.32 1.33 -15.68
CA SER A 109 13.65 1.87 -15.29
C SER A 109 14.07 1.50 -13.87
N LEU A 110 13.16 1.01 -13.04
CA LEU A 110 13.43 0.60 -11.67
C LEU A 110 13.86 -0.89 -11.61
N PRO A 111 14.60 -1.30 -10.55
CA PRO A 111 14.88 -2.71 -10.29
C PRO A 111 13.60 -3.44 -9.90
N PHE A 112 12.82 -3.82 -10.91
CA PHE A 112 11.53 -4.45 -10.73
C PHE A 112 11.69 -5.96 -10.50
N PRO A 113 10.94 -6.57 -9.57
CA PRO A 113 10.99 -8.02 -9.37
C PRO A 113 10.58 -8.77 -10.66
N PRO A 114 11.12 -9.96 -10.90
CA PRO A 114 10.70 -10.76 -12.05
C PRO A 114 9.21 -11.10 -11.94
N LEU A 115 8.52 -11.18 -13.07
CA LEU A 115 7.08 -11.49 -13.12
C LEU A 115 6.73 -12.85 -12.48
N THR A 116 7.72 -13.74 -12.32
CA THR A 116 7.57 -15.01 -11.61
C THR A 116 7.45 -14.84 -10.09
N ALA A 117 7.83 -13.68 -9.54
CA ALA A 117 7.80 -13.42 -8.11
C ALA A 117 6.41 -12.96 -7.61
N PHE A 118 5.52 -12.53 -8.50
CA PHE A 118 4.19 -12.04 -8.15
C PHE A 118 3.17 -12.29 -9.27
N PRO A 119 1.88 -12.46 -8.95
CA PRO A 119 0.83 -12.62 -9.96
C PRO A 119 0.39 -11.25 -10.48
N ALA A 120 0.89 -10.82 -11.64
CA ALA A 120 0.54 -9.52 -12.24
C ALA A 120 -0.97 -9.34 -12.52
N THR A 121 -1.74 -10.42 -12.55
CA THR A 121 -3.20 -10.44 -12.68
C THR A 121 -3.94 -10.43 -11.35
N GLY A 122 -3.20 -10.45 -10.23
CA GLY A 122 -3.77 -10.36 -8.89
C GLY A 122 -4.27 -8.94 -8.57
N ARG A 123 -5.18 -8.84 -7.58
CA ARG A 123 -5.59 -7.56 -7.04
C ARG A 123 -4.36 -6.79 -6.54
N GLY A 124 -4.15 -5.60 -7.04
CA GLY A 124 -3.06 -4.71 -6.63
C GLY A 124 -3.43 -3.90 -5.38
N THR A 125 -2.46 -3.65 -4.52
CA THR A 125 -2.56 -2.76 -3.34
C THR A 125 -1.34 -1.85 -3.28
N PRO A 126 -1.46 -0.66 -2.68
CA PRO A 126 -2.66 -0.01 -2.17
C PRO A 126 -3.56 0.52 -3.29
N ASP A 127 -4.81 0.92 -2.96
CA ASP A 127 -5.72 1.60 -3.88
C ASP A 127 -5.43 3.09 -3.95
N VAL A 128 -5.11 3.68 -2.80
CA VAL A 128 -4.78 5.10 -2.62
C VAL A 128 -3.63 5.22 -1.62
N SER A 129 -3.06 6.42 -1.51
CA SER A 129 -2.05 6.73 -0.51
C SER A 129 -2.28 8.12 0.08
N SER A 130 -1.87 8.30 1.34
CA SER A 130 -1.85 9.59 2.02
C SER A 130 -0.61 9.71 2.90
N LEU A 131 -0.37 10.90 3.47
CA LEU A 131 0.78 11.10 4.36
C LEU A 131 0.80 10.06 5.49
N GLY A 132 1.97 9.48 5.73
CA GLY A 132 2.20 8.44 6.73
C GLY A 132 3.49 8.61 7.51
N GLU A 133 4.22 9.71 7.34
CA GLU A 133 5.46 9.99 8.07
C GLU A 133 5.44 11.36 8.73
N GLY A 134 6.15 11.47 9.86
CA GLY A 134 6.44 12.74 10.50
C GLY A 134 5.30 13.33 11.36
N PHE A 135 4.31 12.53 11.73
CA PHE A 135 3.25 12.96 12.65
C PHE A 135 3.83 13.23 14.03
N GLN A 136 3.74 14.50 14.47
CA GLN A 136 4.20 14.90 15.80
C GLN A 136 3.18 14.43 16.84
N THR A 137 3.59 13.52 17.70
CA THR A 137 2.73 12.92 18.72
C THR A 137 3.35 13.13 20.10
N TYR A 138 2.53 13.54 21.06
CA TYR A 138 2.99 13.69 22.46
C TYR A 138 2.87 12.35 23.16
N ILE A 139 4.02 11.72 23.46
CA ILE A 139 4.10 10.40 24.07
C ILE A 139 4.97 10.49 25.31
N THR A 140 4.44 10.05 26.44
CA THR A 140 5.18 9.96 27.73
C THR A 140 5.97 11.21 28.09
N GLY A 141 5.37 12.40 27.88
CA GLY A 141 5.96 13.68 28.30
C GLY A 141 6.89 14.34 27.27
N ARG A 142 7.00 13.81 26.03
CA ARG A 142 7.82 14.39 24.96
C ARG A 142 7.13 14.27 23.58
N VAL A 143 7.53 15.13 22.66
CA VAL A 143 7.08 15.05 21.27
C VAL A 143 7.94 14.04 20.52
N GLU A 144 7.32 13.06 19.91
CA GLU A 144 7.96 12.07 19.06
C GLU A 144 7.32 12.08 17.67
N ALA A 145 8.15 11.90 16.63
CA ALA A 145 7.66 11.73 15.28
C ALA A 145 7.27 10.26 15.06
N VAL A 146 6.01 10.02 14.73
CA VAL A 146 5.50 8.69 14.42
C VAL A 146 5.13 8.58 12.94
N GLY A 147 5.09 7.36 12.43
CA GLY A 147 4.70 7.07 11.06
C GLY A 147 4.19 5.64 10.92
N GLY A 148 3.73 5.33 9.72
CA GLY A 148 3.17 4.04 9.35
C GLY A 148 1.94 4.22 8.45
N THR A 149 1.60 3.20 7.67
CA THR A 149 0.32 3.18 6.93
C THR A 149 -0.88 3.22 7.90
N SER A 150 -0.64 2.87 9.18
CA SER A 150 -1.61 3.02 10.28
C SER A 150 -1.95 4.49 10.59
N ALA A 151 -1.09 5.45 10.22
CA ALA A 151 -1.38 6.88 10.29
C ALA A 151 -2.05 7.38 8.99
N SER A 152 -1.65 6.81 7.84
CA SER A 152 -2.21 7.18 6.53
C SER A 152 -3.69 6.81 6.40
N ALA A 153 -4.07 5.61 6.85
CA ALA A 153 -5.45 5.13 6.69
C ALA A 153 -6.48 6.01 7.42
N PRO A 154 -6.33 6.39 8.71
CA PRO A 154 -7.26 7.29 9.37
C PRO A 154 -7.20 8.72 8.82
N LEU A 155 -6.04 9.20 8.36
CA LEU A 155 -5.95 10.49 7.68
C LEU A 155 -6.79 10.52 6.40
N PHE A 156 -6.76 9.44 5.63
CA PHE A 156 -7.57 9.31 4.40
C PHE A 156 -9.06 9.18 4.71
N ALA A 157 -9.42 8.59 5.86
CA ALA A 157 -10.81 8.37 6.26
C ALA A 157 -11.53 9.62 6.74
N GLY A 158 -10.80 10.62 7.31
CA GLY A 158 -11.33 11.89 7.85
C GLY A 158 -11.35 13.00 6.83
#